data_1cd8b9944ecdfa7e7bdcc261539a7660
#
_entry.id   1cd8b9944ecdfa7e7bdcc261539a7660
#
_cell.length_a   1.000
_cell.length_b   1.000
_cell.length_c   1.000
_cell.angle_alpha   90.00
_cell.angle_beta   90.00
_cell.angle_gamma   90.00
#
_symmetry.space_group_name_H-M   'P 1'
#
loop_
_entity.id
_entity.type
_entity.pdbx_description
1 polymer ?
#
loop_
_entity_poly.entity_id
_entity_poly.type
_entity_poly.pdbx_seq_one_letter_code
_entity_poly.pdbx_strand_id
1 'polypeptide(L)'
;MKKIIMILLSFITTTLLVVGCSSSKDIQDFNIDKIALDEAKKITSEQGYTLKSETLTESDILIGDSEVFTLIKEASIKGGYLKEDLDSMTEDRKVVGYELVEKSKEDEPIMLCMVIDKGKVIGAYLDYSGYSLGITSIDFQYNFKQL
;
A
#
# COMPACT_ATOMS: atom_id res chain seq x y z
N MET A 1 21.27 17.54 60.48
CA MET A 1 20.55 18.21 59.36
C MET A 1 21.33 18.18 58.02
N LYS A 2 22.64 18.35 57.94
CA LYS A 2 23.41 18.34 56.69
C LYS A 2 23.41 16.98 55.95
N LYS A 3 23.30 15.84 56.66
CA LYS A 3 23.30 14.50 56.04
C LYS A 3 21.97 14.13 55.35
N ILE A 4 20.86 14.67 55.78
CA ILE A 4 19.54 14.40 55.20
C ILE A 4 19.35 15.15 53.90
N ILE A 5 19.92 16.36 53.77
CA ILE A 5 19.88 17.16 52.54
C ILE A 5 20.69 16.51 51.42
N MET A 6 21.83 15.86 51.75
CA MET A 6 22.61 15.15 50.74
C MET A 6 21.92 13.90 50.15
N ILE A 7 21.14 13.21 50.98
CA ILE A 7 20.38 12.02 50.52
C ILE A 7 19.20 12.43 49.64
N LEU A 8 18.55 13.54 49.95
CA LEU A 8 17.47 14.09 49.10
C LEU A 8 17.97 14.62 47.74
N LEU A 9 19.18 15.19 47.69
CA LEU A 9 19.77 15.64 46.42
C LEU A 9 20.20 14.45 45.55
N SER A 10 20.62 13.34 46.14
CA SER A 10 20.99 12.12 45.43
C SER A 10 19.79 11.41 44.78
N PHE A 11 18.59 11.54 45.37
CA PHE A 11 17.37 10.93 44.84
C PHE A 11 16.79 11.75 43.66
N ILE A 12 17.03 13.05 43.60
CA ILE A 12 16.51 13.91 42.53
C ILE A 12 17.38 13.76 41.26
N THR A 13 18.66 13.44 41.40
CA THR A 13 19.54 13.24 40.22
C THR A 13 19.39 11.89 39.57
N THR A 14 18.85 10.87 40.27
CA THR A 14 18.65 9.53 39.69
C THR A 14 17.32 9.40 38.94
N THR A 15 16.35 10.27 39.18
CA THR A 15 15.04 10.25 38.51
C THR A 15 15.04 11.03 37.17
N LEU A 16 16.10 11.78 36.85
CA LEU A 16 16.18 12.58 35.61
C LEU A 16 16.87 11.86 34.44
N LEU A 17 17.33 10.62 34.63
CA LEU A 17 18.04 9.85 33.62
C LEU A 17 17.22 8.74 32.95
N VAL A 18 15.91 8.67 33.21
CA VAL A 18 15.01 7.69 32.57
C VAL A 18 14.02 8.36 31.60
N VAL A 19 14.19 9.65 31.30
CA VAL A 19 13.54 10.31 30.15
C VAL A 19 14.54 10.35 29.01
N GLY A 20 14.98 9.17 28.60
CA GLY A 20 15.88 8.98 27.48
C GLY A 20 15.25 8.07 26.45
N CYS A 21 14.88 8.64 25.34
CA CYS A 21 14.67 7.98 24.06
C CYS A 21 13.58 6.90 24.00
N SER A 22 12.32 7.28 24.19
CA SER A 22 11.35 6.80 23.26
C SER A 22 11.42 7.73 22.03
N SER A 23 12.28 7.43 21.08
CA SER A 23 11.97 7.79 19.71
C SER A 23 10.71 7.00 19.36
N SER A 24 9.56 7.55 19.76
CA SER A 24 8.34 7.31 19.04
C SER A 24 8.65 7.76 17.61
N LYS A 25 9.07 6.80 16.74
CA LYS A 25 8.68 6.91 15.36
C LYS A 25 7.18 7.20 15.46
N ASP A 26 6.77 8.41 15.13
CA ASP A 26 5.40 8.70 14.76
C ASP A 26 5.11 7.81 13.55
N ILE A 27 4.80 6.54 13.82
CA ILE A 27 4.13 5.68 12.87
C ILE A 27 2.75 6.34 12.81
N GLN A 28 2.58 7.25 11.86
CA GLN A 28 1.25 7.63 11.44
C GLN A 28 0.60 6.34 10.99
N ASP A 29 -0.24 5.80 11.85
CA ASP A 29 -1.01 4.58 11.60
C ASP A 29 -2.08 4.98 10.56
N PHE A 30 -1.63 5.04 9.30
CA PHE A 30 -2.53 5.26 8.19
C PHE A 30 -3.47 4.07 8.12
N ASN A 31 -4.77 4.33 8.16
CA ASN A 31 -5.75 3.28 7.92
C ASN A 31 -5.68 2.90 6.43
N ILE A 32 -4.73 2.01 6.12
CA ILE A 32 -4.43 1.54 4.77
C ILE A 32 -5.67 0.92 4.14
N ASP A 33 -6.44 0.14 4.91
CA ASP A 33 -7.64 -0.52 4.42
C ASP A 33 -8.66 0.49 3.90
N LYS A 34 -8.88 1.57 4.65
CA LYS A 34 -9.79 2.63 4.24
C LYS A 34 -9.29 3.37 3.00
N ILE A 35 -8.00 3.74 2.97
CA ILE A 35 -7.39 4.45 1.83
C ILE A 35 -7.48 3.61 0.58
N ALA A 36 -7.14 2.31 0.69
CA ALA A 36 -7.20 1.37 -0.41
C ALA A 36 -8.64 1.16 -0.91
N LEU A 37 -9.60 1.00 0.00
CA LEU A 37 -11.00 0.79 -0.37
C LEU A 37 -11.61 2.01 -1.05
N ASP A 38 -11.34 3.21 -0.54
CA ASP A 38 -11.84 4.45 -1.12
C ASP A 38 -11.31 4.64 -2.56
N GLU A 39 -10.02 4.39 -2.79
CA GLU A 39 -9.45 4.46 -4.14
C GLU A 39 -9.95 3.32 -5.03
N ALA A 40 -10.10 2.09 -4.53
CA ALA A 40 -10.65 0.98 -5.29
C ALA A 40 -12.08 1.28 -5.77
N LYS A 41 -12.93 1.84 -4.91
CA LYS A 41 -14.29 2.24 -5.28
C LYS A 41 -14.31 3.34 -6.34
N LYS A 42 -13.40 4.30 -6.25
CA LYS A 42 -13.24 5.35 -7.26
C LYS A 42 -12.84 4.75 -8.61
N ILE A 43 -11.76 3.95 -8.66
CA ILE A 43 -11.28 3.32 -9.89
C ILE A 43 -12.37 2.46 -10.52
N THR A 44 -13.04 1.61 -9.74
CA THR A 44 -14.09 0.73 -10.26
C THR A 44 -15.27 1.53 -10.83
N SER A 45 -15.66 2.62 -10.16
CA SER A 45 -16.71 3.51 -10.66
C SER A 45 -16.31 4.20 -11.98
N GLU A 46 -15.06 4.63 -12.12
CA GLU A 46 -14.57 5.34 -13.30
C GLU A 46 -14.35 4.39 -14.49
N GLN A 47 -13.89 3.17 -14.23
CA GLN A 47 -13.54 2.19 -15.27
C GLN A 47 -14.65 1.19 -15.58
N GLY A 48 -15.73 1.18 -14.81
CA GLY A 48 -16.87 0.28 -15.01
C GLY A 48 -16.62 -1.14 -14.51
N TYR A 49 -15.73 -1.32 -13.54
CA TYR A 49 -15.50 -2.60 -12.85
C TYR A 49 -16.40 -2.74 -11.62
N THR A 50 -16.47 -3.95 -11.10
CA THR A 50 -17.22 -4.28 -9.89
C THR A 50 -16.35 -5.01 -8.88
N LEU A 51 -16.24 -4.50 -7.65
CA LEU A 51 -15.56 -5.22 -6.57
C LEU A 51 -16.36 -6.47 -6.19
N LYS A 52 -15.72 -7.62 -6.13
CA LYS A 52 -16.33 -8.87 -5.69
C LYS A 52 -16.60 -8.86 -4.18
N SER A 53 -15.70 -8.24 -3.41
CA SER A 53 -15.85 -8.00 -1.98
C SER A 53 -15.08 -6.75 -1.59
N GLU A 54 -15.40 -6.20 -0.40
CA GLU A 54 -14.62 -5.11 0.21
C GLU A 54 -13.46 -5.64 1.07
N THR A 55 -13.17 -6.94 1.00
CA THR A 55 -12.08 -7.57 1.75
C THR A 55 -10.78 -7.37 1.00
N LEU A 56 -9.83 -6.72 1.66
CA LEU A 56 -8.50 -6.47 1.16
C LEU A 56 -7.67 -7.76 1.17
N THR A 57 -6.91 -7.98 0.11
CA THR A 57 -5.87 -9.01 0.03
C THR A 57 -4.51 -8.33 0.02
N GLU A 58 -3.69 -8.59 1.02
CA GLU A 58 -2.31 -8.15 1.00
C GLU A 58 -1.52 -9.01 0.01
N SER A 59 -0.70 -8.35 -0.79
CA SER A 59 0.21 -9.01 -1.72
C SER A 59 1.64 -8.86 -1.22
N ASP A 60 2.30 -9.98 -1.01
CA ASP A 60 3.74 -10.05 -0.68
C ASP A 60 4.64 -9.82 -1.91
N ILE A 61 4.19 -9.05 -2.89
CA ILE A 61 5.02 -8.71 -4.03
C ILE A 61 6.25 -7.97 -3.52
N LEU A 62 7.37 -8.65 -3.53
CA LEU A 62 8.68 -8.07 -3.26
C LEU A 62 8.97 -7.04 -4.36
N ILE A 63 8.62 -5.80 -4.07
CA ILE A 63 8.89 -4.67 -4.95
C ILE A 63 10.38 -4.34 -4.81
N GLY A 64 11.21 -5.09 -5.53
CA GLY A 64 12.64 -4.81 -5.74
C GLY A 64 12.88 -4.36 -7.17
N ASP A 65 14.14 -4.32 -7.60
CA ASP A 65 14.54 -4.06 -8.99
C ASP A 65 14.24 -5.27 -9.91
N SER A 66 13.01 -5.80 -9.84
CA SER A 66 12.58 -6.93 -10.65
C SER A 66 11.86 -6.46 -11.92
N GLU A 67 11.84 -7.32 -12.95
CA GLU A 67 11.03 -7.08 -14.16
C GLU A 67 9.57 -6.83 -13.81
N VAL A 68 9.03 -7.54 -12.81
CA VAL A 68 7.66 -7.39 -12.31
C VAL A 68 7.42 -5.97 -11.85
N PHE A 69 8.36 -5.38 -11.10
CA PHE A 69 8.21 -4.02 -10.61
C PHE A 69 8.22 -2.98 -11.76
N THR A 70 9.05 -3.20 -12.76
CA THR A 70 9.05 -2.34 -13.96
C THR A 70 7.68 -2.35 -14.64
N LEU A 71 7.05 -3.52 -14.78
CA LEU A 71 5.71 -3.65 -15.35
C LEU A 71 4.64 -2.97 -14.49
N ILE A 72 4.71 -3.10 -13.17
CA ILE A 72 3.81 -2.39 -12.24
C ILE A 72 3.91 -0.88 -12.43
N LYS A 73 5.14 -0.34 -12.52
CA LYS A 73 5.36 1.08 -12.77
C LYS A 73 4.78 1.52 -14.11
N GLU A 74 5.09 0.81 -15.18
CA GLU A 74 4.59 1.13 -16.52
C GLU A 74 3.06 1.08 -16.58
N ALA A 75 2.44 0.05 -16.00
CA ALA A 75 1.00 -0.09 -15.93
C ALA A 75 0.34 1.04 -15.13
N SER A 76 0.93 1.39 -13.98
CA SER A 76 0.43 2.48 -13.12
C SER A 76 0.55 3.84 -13.81
N ILE A 77 1.69 4.14 -14.45
CA ILE A 77 1.90 5.40 -15.19
C ILE A 77 0.88 5.51 -16.34
N LYS A 78 0.66 4.43 -17.07
CA LYS A 78 -0.33 4.37 -18.12
C LYS A 78 -1.74 4.60 -17.59
N GLY A 79 -2.04 4.11 -16.37
CA GLY A 79 -3.29 4.34 -15.66
C GLY A 79 -3.43 5.74 -15.05
N GLY A 80 -2.47 6.65 -15.29
CA GLY A 80 -2.55 8.07 -14.89
C GLY A 80 -1.82 8.41 -13.59
N TYR A 81 -1.08 7.48 -12.98
CA TYR A 81 -0.28 7.77 -11.79
C TYR A 81 1.05 8.45 -12.14
N LEU A 82 1.57 9.27 -11.21
CA LEU A 82 2.78 10.05 -11.43
C LEU A 82 4.03 9.18 -11.34
N LYS A 83 4.89 9.29 -12.35
CA LYS A 83 6.16 8.58 -12.37
C LYS A 83 7.06 8.94 -11.18
N GLU A 84 7.06 10.22 -10.79
CA GLU A 84 7.87 10.75 -9.71
C GLU A 84 7.51 10.13 -8.37
N ASP A 85 6.22 9.89 -8.09
CA ASP A 85 5.77 9.21 -6.88
C ASP A 85 6.29 7.76 -6.84
N LEU A 86 6.20 7.06 -7.97
CA LEU A 86 6.66 5.68 -8.10
C LEU A 86 8.19 5.53 -8.05
N ASP A 87 8.93 6.55 -8.52
CA ASP A 87 10.40 6.55 -8.46
C ASP A 87 10.93 6.90 -7.06
N SER A 88 10.15 7.65 -6.26
CA SER A 88 10.53 8.13 -4.93
C SER A 88 9.96 7.31 -3.76
N MET A 89 9.32 6.18 -4.05
CA MET A 89 8.70 5.35 -3.00
C MET A 89 9.71 4.83 -1.98
N THR A 90 9.23 4.61 -0.77
CA THR A 90 10.04 4.14 0.35
C THR A 90 10.03 2.61 0.49
N GLU A 91 10.82 2.08 1.44
CA GLU A 91 10.80 0.65 1.76
C GLU A 91 9.51 0.23 2.52
N ASP A 92 8.82 1.20 3.15
CA ASP A 92 7.59 0.95 3.90
C ASP A 92 6.34 0.84 3.00
N ARG A 93 6.52 0.82 1.67
CA ARG A 93 5.43 0.63 0.70
C ARG A 93 4.74 -0.71 0.87
N LYS A 94 3.45 -0.73 0.57
CA LYS A 94 2.64 -1.95 0.56
C LYS A 94 1.94 -2.11 -0.78
N VAL A 95 1.72 -3.36 -1.18
CA VAL A 95 0.83 -3.68 -2.30
C VAL A 95 -0.38 -4.39 -1.74
N VAL A 96 -1.54 -3.90 -2.08
CA VAL A 96 -2.83 -4.43 -1.66
C VAL A 96 -3.74 -4.58 -2.87
N GLY A 97 -4.68 -5.51 -2.80
CA GLY A 97 -5.57 -5.78 -3.93
C GLY A 97 -6.99 -6.16 -3.53
N TYR A 98 -7.89 -5.99 -4.47
CA TYR A 98 -9.28 -6.42 -4.40
C TYR A 98 -9.62 -7.28 -5.62
N GLU A 99 -10.27 -8.43 -5.39
CA GLU A 99 -10.78 -9.25 -6.48
C GLU A 99 -11.98 -8.55 -7.14
N LEU A 100 -11.98 -8.53 -8.47
CA LEU A 100 -13.10 -8.02 -9.27
C LEU A 100 -14.11 -9.14 -9.57
N VAL A 101 -15.35 -8.74 -9.86
CA VAL A 101 -16.39 -9.67 -10.36
C VAL A 101 -16.04 -10.12 -11.78
N GLU A 102 -15.47 -9.20 -12.54
CA GLU A 102 -15.02 -9.44 -13.91
C GLU A 102 -13.89 -10.48 -13.92
N LYS A 103 -13.88 -11.28 -14.95
CA LYS A 103 -12.88 -12.34 -15.14
C LYS A 103 -12.16 -12.20 -16.47
N SER A 104 -10.99 -12.82 -16.57
CA SER A 104 -10.25 -12.91 -17.83
C SER A 104 -11.00 -13.78 -18.84
N LYS A 105 -10.52 -13.80 -20.10
CA LYS A 105 -11.09 -14.67 -21.15
C LYS A 105 -10.99 -16.15 -20.81
N GLU A 106 -10.01 -16.52 -19.98
CA GLU A 106 -9.75 -17.87 -19.49
C GLU A 106 -10.51 -18.19 -18.20
N ASP A 107 -11.45 -17.31 -17.78
CA ASP A 107 -12.22 -17.42 -16.53
C ASP A 107 -11.38 -17.27 -15.25
N GLU A 108 -10.18 -16.68 -15.37
CA GLU A 108 -9.28 -16.44 -14.24
C GLU A 108 -9.67 -15.17 -13.46
N PRO A 109 -9.45 -15.14 -12.15
CA PRO A 109 -9.69 -13.95 -11.34
C PRO A 109 -8.84 -12.75 -11.80
N ILE A 110 -9.43 -11.58 -11.71
CA ILE A 110 -8.73 -10.30 -11.92
C ILE A 110 -8.63 -9.58 -10.60
N MET A 111 -7.44 -9.14 -10.26
CA MET A 111 -7.18 -8.33 -9.07
C MET A 111 -6.94 -6.89 -9.46
N LEU A 112 -7.63 -5.97 -8.82
CA LEU A 112 -7.27 -4.55 -8.81
C LEU A 112 -6.24 -4.35 -7.70
N CYS A 113 -4.99 -4.15 -8.08
CA CYS A 113 -3.87 -3.96 -7.15
C CYS A 113 -3.47 -2.50 -7.05
N MET A 114 -3.06 -2.09 -5.86
CA MET A 114 -2.62 -0.71 -5.56
C MET A 114 -1.31 -0.72 -4.80
N VAL A 115 -0.43 0.20 -5.18
CA VAL A 115 0.82 0.50 -4.45
C VAL A 115 0.56 1.67 -3.52
N ILE A 116 0.75 1.45 -2.22
CA ILE A 116 0.56 2.47 -1.18
C ILE A 116 1.91 2.79 -0.54
N ASP A 117 2.27 4.06 -0.52
CA ASP A 117 3.45 4.56 0.18
C ASP A 117 3.05 5.75 1.06
N LYS A 118 3.47 5.73 2.33
CA LYS A 118 3.18 6.80 3.32
C LYS A 118 1.71 7.22 3.37
N GLY A 119 0.80 6.25 3.30
CA GLY A 119 -0.64 6.50 3.36
C GLY A 119 -1.25 7.13 2.10
N LYS A 120 -0.56 7.10 0.97
CA LYS A 120 -1.04 7.57 -0.33
C LYS A 120 -0.99 6.44 -1.34
N VAL A 121 -2.05 6.26 -2.13
CA VAL A 121 -1.99 5.39 -3.32
C VAL A 121 -1.16 6.11 -4.38
N ILE A 122 -0.03 5.51 -4.75
CA ILE A 122 0.93 6.05 -5.73
C ILE A 122 0.93 5.30 -7.05
N GLY A 123 0.23 4.17 -7.13
CA GLY A 123 0.08 3.36 -8.34
C GLY A 123 -1.11 2.43 -8.23
N ALA A 124 -1.69 2.07 -9.37
CA ALA A 124 -2.68 1.00 -9.46
C ALA A 124 -2.57 0.28 -10.81
N TYR A 125 -2.89 -1.01 -10.80
CA TYR A 125 -2.82 -1.87 -11.96
C TYR A 125 -3.79 -3.05 -11.81
N LEU A 126 -4.07 -3.74 -12.92
CA LEU A 126 -4.79 -5.00 -12.91
C LEU A 126 -3.78 -6.16 -12.97
N ASP A 127 -4.02 -7.19 -12.17
CA ASP A 127 -3.26 -8.42 -12.17
C ASP A 127 -4.18 -9.61 -12.47
N TYR A 128 -3.76 -10.47 -13.39
CA TYR A 128 -4.45 -11.69 -13.78
C TYR A 128 -3.71 -12.88 -13.19
N SER A 129 -4.29 -13.53 -12.21
CA SER A 129 -3.74 -14.76 -11.63
C SER A 129 -3.86 -15.88 -12.67
N GLY A 130 -2.77 -16.30 -13.25
CA GLY A 130 -2.77 -17.43 -14.21
C GLY A 130 -1.83 -17.22 -15.40
N TYR A 131 -1.50 -15.99 -15.72
CA TYR A 131 -0.47 -15.67 -16.72
C TYR A 131 0.78 -15.14 -16.05
N SER A 132 1.93 -15.70 -16.39
CA SER A 132 3.20 -15.04 -16.14
C SER A 132 3.17 -13.69 -16.85
N LEU A 133 3.21 -12.56 -16.08
CA LEU A 133 3.13 -11.20 -16.56
C LEU A 133 1.71 -10.67 -16.90
N GLY A 134 0.68 -11.11 -16.17
CA GLY A 134 -0.69 -10.61 -16.30
C GLY A 134 -0.92 -9.16 -15.84
N ILE A 135 0.15 -8.35 -15.68
CA ILE A 135 0.08 -6.96 -15.20
C ILE A 135 -0.28 -6.03 -16.34
N THR A 136 -1.35 -5.25 -16.17
CA THR A 136 -1.78 -4.24 -17.13
C THR A 136 -2.37 -3.01 -16.46
N SER A 137 -2.53 -1.93 -17.23
CA SER A 137 -3.10 -0.67 -16.75
C SER A 137 -4.58 -0.81 -16.41
N ILE A 138 -5.05 -0.01 -15.44
CA ILE A 138 -6.45 0.04 -15.00
C ILE A 138 -7.42 0.52 -16.10
N ASP A 139 -6.95 1.27 -17.09
CA ASP A 139 -7.74 1.74 -18.24
C ASP A 139 -7.85 0.71 -19.37
N PHE A 140 -7.24 -0.45 -19.19
CA PHE A 140 -7.25 -1.51 -20.17
C PHE A 140 -8.62 -2.18 -20.21
N GLN A 141 -9.49 -1.72 -21.11
CA GLN A 141 -10.77 -2.38 -21.38
C GLN A 141 -10.52 -3.69 -22.14
N TYR A 142 -10.39 -4.77 -21.38
CA TYR A 142 -10.63 -6.08 -21.95
C TYR A 142 -12.08 -6.12 -22.44
N ASN A 143 -12.31 -6.73 -23.64
CA ASN A 143 -13.63 -7.24 -23.97
C ASN A 143 -13.93 -8.39 -23.00
N PHE A 144 -14.25 -8.03 -21.75
CA PHE A 144 -14.72 -9.00 -20.76
C PHE A 144 -15.97 -9.67 -21.36
N LYS A 145 -16.02 -10.98 -21.36
CA LYS A 145 -17.30 -11.66 -21.56
C LYS A 145 -18.24 -11.12 -20.52
N GLN A 146 -19.20 -10.32 -20.93
CA GLN A 146 -20.37 -10.05 -20.13
C GLN A 146 -21.03 -11.41 -19.93
N LEU A 147 -20.97 -11.90 -18.69
CA LEU A 147 -21.71 -13.06 -18.23
C LEU A 147 -23.20 -12.71 -18.15
#